data_629119a46539af595d300c16fe793c64
#
_entry.id   629119a46539af595d300c16fe793c64
#
_cell.length_a   1.000
_cell.length_b   1.000
_cell.length_c   1.000
_cell.angle_alpha   90.00
_cell.angle_beta   90.00
_cell.angle_gamma   90.00
#
_symmetry.space_group_name_H-M   'P 1'
#
loop_
_entity.id
_entity.type
_entity.pdbx_description
1 polymer ?
#
loop_
_entity_poly.entity_id
_entity_poly.type
_entity_poly.pdbx_seq_one_letter_code
_entity_poly.pdbx_strand_id
1 'polypeptide(L)'
;MKTIRRIILNNDKKVLYGNDGIYTELNNISSKYKFLPPVEPSIIVCVHLNYRSRLDELQRVQPEAPTYFLKPVSCINSHLGEIVRPLGCKFLNYEGEIALVVGKTAKNIDFKKAGEYILGYTIANDFGLHDFRDTDENSMVRVKGTDTLGPIGPDLVMDWDYRNKSIKTYVNGNIVQESNTNNM
;
A
#
# COMPACT_ATOMS: atom_id res chain seq x y z
N MET A 1 -1.80 -19.84 0.26
CA MET A 1 -2.67 -18.67 0.52
C MET A 1 -3.38 -18.30 -0.77
N LYS A 2 -4.69 -18.05 -0.69
CA LYS A 2 -5.45 -17.56 -1.86
C LYS A 2 -4.96 -16.17 -2.26
N THR A 3 -4.80 -15.96 -3.57
CA THR A 3 -4.33 -14.70 -4.11
C THR A 3 -5.22 -14.23 -5.26
N ILE A 4 -5.36 -12.91 -5.39
CA ILE A 4 -6.07 -12.26 -6.49
C ILE A 4 -5.10 -11.30 -7.17
N ARG A 5 -4.99 -11.42 -8.50
CA ARG A 5 -4.23 -10.52 -9.37
C ARG A 5 -5.12 -9.90 -10.42
N ARG A 6 -4.92 -8.63 -10.69
CA ARG A 6 -5.60 -7.92 -11.77
C ARG A 6 -4.59 -7.47 -12.82
N ILE A 7 -4.90 -7.71 -14.08
CA ILE A 7 -4.01 -7.39 -15.21
C ILE A 7 -4.78 -6.82 -16.39
N ILE A 8 -4.03 -6.21 -17.31
CA ILE A 8 -4.47 -5.96 -18.68
C ILE A 8 -3.69 -6.91 -19.60
N LEU A 9 -4.41 -7.76 -20.32
CA LEU A 9 -3.87 -8.67 -21.31
C LEU A 9 -4.62 -8.47 -22.63
N ASN A 10 -3.89 -8.14 -23.71
CA ASN A 10 -4.46 -7.86 -25.03
C ASN A 10 -5.58 -6.79 -24.99
N ASN A 11 -5.39 -5.72 -24.20
CA ASN A 11 -6.33 -4.63 -23.92
C ASN A 11 -7.56 -5.00 -23.07
N ASP A 12 -7.70 -6.25 -22.65
CA ASP A 12 -8.78 -6.68 -21.77
C ASP A 12 -8.33 -6.69 -20.30
N LYS A 13 -9.19 -6.18 -19.41
CA LYS A 13 -9.00 -6.30 -17.96
C LYS A 13 -9.37 -7.72 -17.52
N LYS A 14 -8.48 -8.37 -16.79
CA LYS A 14 -8.69 -9.71 -16.23
C LYS A 14 -8.43 -9.74 -14.74
N VAL A 15 -9.23 -10.55 -14.05
CA VAL A 15 -9.05 -10.88 -12.64
C VAL A 15 -8.65 -12.36 -12.58
N LEU A 16 -7.50 -12.63 -12.01
CA LEU A 16 -6.93 -13.97 -11.89
C LEU A 16 -7.01 -14.42 -10.44
N TYR A 17 -7.39 -15.67 -10.23
CA TYR A 17 -7.42 -16.29 -8.92
C TYR A 17 -6.33 -17.35 -8.84
N GLY A 18 -5.51 -17.30 -7.82
CA GLY A 18 -4.36 -18.16 -7.67
C GLY A 18 -4.14 -18.62 -6.24
N ASN A 19 -3.10 -19.41 -6.06
CA ASN A 19 -2.60 -19.81 -4.76
C ASN A 19 -1.10 -19.53 -4.69
N ASP A 20 -0.67 -18.91 -3.59
CA ASP A 20 0.74 -18.56 -3.34
C ASP A 20 1.40 -17.80 -4.51
N GLY A 21 0.62 -16.94 -5.17
CA GLY A 21 1.08 -16.14 -6.32
C GLY A 21 1.17 -16.91 -7.64
N ILE A 22 0.75 -18.18 -7.67
CA ILE A 22 0.74 -19.02 -8.89
C ILE A 22 -0.64 -18.91 -9.55
N TYR A 23 -0.65 -18.55 -10.83
CA TYR A 23 -1.84 -18.35 -11.66
C TYR A 23 -1.77 -19.23 -12.88
N THR A 24 -2.58 -20.29 -12.91
CA THR A 24 -2.56 -21.29 -14.00
C THR A 24 -2.89 -20.67 -15.35
N GLU A 25 -3.72 -19.64 -15.37
CA GLU A 25 -4.08 -18.90 -16.58
C GLU A 25 -2.88 -18.17 -17.21
N LEU A 26 -1.82 -17.89 -16.44
CA LEU A 26 -0.61 -17.23 -16.96
C LEU A 26 0.40 -18.22 -17.54
N ASN A 27 0.30 -19.53 -17.26
CA ASN A 27 1.28 -20.53 -17.70
C ASN A 27 1.38 -20.66 -19.24
N ASN A 28 0.31 -20.32 -19.96
CA ASN A 28 0.23 -20.40 -21.41
C ASN A 28 0.22 -19.03 -22.11
N ILE A 29 0.52 -17.95 -21.37
CA ILE A 29 0.52 -16.61 -21.93
C ILE A 29 1.94 -16.25 -22.36
N SER A 30 2.15 -16.18 -23.68
CA SER A 30 3.40 -15.71 -24.29
C SER A 30 3.48 -14.19 -24.41
N SER A 31 2.35 -13.48 -24.31
CA SER A 31 2.28 -12.02 -24.43
C SER A 31 2.53 -11.32 -23.09
N LYS A 32 3.19 -10.15 -23.16
CA LYS A 32 3.38 -9.29 -21.99
C LYS A 32 2.02 -8.76 -21.52
N TYR A 33 1.83 -8.72 -20.22
CA TYR A 33 0.66 -8.09 -19.60
C TYR A 33 1.09 -6.92 -18.69
N LYS A 34 0.16 -6.02 -18.41
CA LYS A 34 0.35 -4.93 -17.44
C LYS A 34 -0.41 -5.25 -16.16
N PHE A 35 0.20 -4.95 -15.02
CA PHE A 35 -0.50 -5.03 -13.75
C PHE A 35 -1.54 -3.92 -13.62
N LEU A 36 -2.63 -4.25 -12.95
CA LEU A 36 -3.57 -3.29 -12.38
C LEU A 36 -3.44 -3.32 -10.86
N PRO A 37 -3.84 -2.27 -10.15
CA PRO A 37 -4.01 -2.35 -8.69
C PRO A 37 -4.90 -3.56 -8.36
N PRO A 38 -4.54 -4.39 -7.35
CA PRO A 38 -5.28 -5.62 -7.05
C PRO A 38 -6.71 -5.35 -6.55
N VAL A 39 -6.98 -4.11 -6.13
CA VAL A 39 -8.30 -3.62 -5.69
C VAL A 39 -8.57 -2.23 -6.23
N GLU A 40 -9.86 -1.86 -6.30
CA GLU A 40 -10.33 -0.49 -6.59
C GLU A 40 -11.01 0.06 -5.33
N PRO A 41 -10.29 0.69 -4.41
CA PRO A 41 -10.87 1.19 -3.17
C PRO A 41 -11.70 2.45 -3.41
N SER A 42 -12.72 2.66 -2.58
CA SER A 42 -13.47 3.92 -2.53
C SER A 42 -12.82 4.97 -1.62
N ILE A 43 -11.94 4.53 -0.71
CA ILE A 43 -11.22 5.39 0.24
C ILE A 43 -9.89 4.74 0.60
N ILE A 44 -8.88 5.57 0.86
CA ILE A 44 -7.57 5.14 1.36
C ILE A 44 -7.33 5.88 2.67
N VAL A 45 -7.23 5.12 3.76
CA VAL A 45 -6.92 5.63 5.10
C VAL A 45 -5.52 5.17 5.47
N CYS A 46 -4.64 6.09 5.78
CA CYS A 46 -3.28 5.81 6.23
C CYS A 46 -3.16 6.07 7.72
N VAL A 47 -2.49 5.17 8.45
CA VAL A 47 -2.15 5.36 9.86
C VAL A 47 -0.84 6.11 9.95
N HIS A 48 -0.85 7.26 10.61
CA HIS A 48 0.34 8.08 10.75
C HIS A 48 1.24 7.55 11.88
N LEU A 49 2.54 7.39 11.60
CA LEU A 49 3.55 6.95 12.57
C LEU A 49 3.20 5.62 13.27
N ASN A 50 2.85 4.61 12.49
CA ASN A 50 2.38 3.31 13.00
C ASN A 50 3.50 2.40 13.54
N TYR A 51 4.77 2.70 13.29
CA TYR A 51 5.92 1.90 13.76
C TYR A 51 6.60 2.56 14.96
N ARG A 52 6.78 1.82 16.07
CA ARG A 52 7.46 2.31 17.29
C ARG A 52 8.88 2.78 17.00
N SER A 53 9.65 2.00 16.22
CA SER A 53 10.99 2.38 15.80
C SER A 53 11.03 3.74 15.09
N ARG A 54 9.97 4.07 14.34
CA ARG A 54 9.88 5.38 13.70
C ARG A 54 9.57 6.52 14.68
N LEU A 55 8.80 6.25 15.72
CA LEU A 55 8.59 7.21 16.81
C LEU A 55 9.89 7.49 17.56
N ASP A 56 10.66 6.42 17.87
CA ASP A 56 11.95 6.53 18.56
C ASP A 56 12.96 7.33 17.71
N GLU A 57 13.06 7.04 16.42
CA GLU A 57 13.92 7.76 15.47
C GLU A 57 13.58 9.27 15.40
N LEU A 58 12.30 9.60 15.45
CA LEU A 58 11.82 10.97 15.44
C LEU A 58 11.75 11.62 16.83
N GLN A 59 12.12 10.90 17.89
CA GLN A 59 12.01 11.32 19.29
C GLN A 59 10.60 11.79 19.66
N ARG A 60 9.57 11.08 19.17
CA ARG A 60 8.17 11.40 19.42
C ARG A 60 7.54 10.40 20.38
N VAL A 61 6.64 10.92 21.22
CA VAL A 61 5.83 10.10 22.12
C VAL A 61 4.73 9.39 21.32
N GLN A 62 4.47 8.14 21.67
CA GLN A 62 3.35 7.40 21.10
C GLN A 62 2.03 8.13 21.42
N PRO A 63 1.17 8.40 20.43
CA PRO A 63 -0.13 9.02 20.69
C PRO A 63 -1.05 8.03 21.43
N GLU A 64 -1.97 8.56 22.25
CA GLU A 64 -2.96 7.75 22.98
C GLU A 64 -3.91 6.98 22.05
N ALA A 65 -4.18 7.52 20.87
CA ALA A 65 -4.99 6.90 19.85
C ALA A 65 -4.31 7.04 18.48
N PRO A 66 -4.56 6.10 17.53
CA PRO A 66 -4.03 6.21 16.19
C PRO A 66 -4.46 7.50 15.50
N THR A 67 -3.54 8.15 14.82
CA THR A 67 -3.81 9.30 13.98
C THR A 67 -3.86 8.89 12.51
N TYR A 68 -4.71 9.54 11.73
CA TYR A 68 -4.99 9.14 10.36
C TYR A 68 -4.87 10.33 9.40
N PHE A 69 -4.54 10.02 8.15
CA PHE A 69 -4.73 10.91 7.01
C PHE A 69 -5.32 10.13 5.84
N LEU A 70 -5.87 10.86 4.88
CA LEU A 70 -6.48 10.27 3.70
C LEU A 70 -5.60 10.53 2.48
N LYS A 71 -5.50 9.52 1.62
CA LYS A 71 -5.00 9.70 0.25
C LYS A 71 -6.18 9.67 -0.72
N PRO A 72 -6.23 10.59 -1.70
CA PRO A 72 -7.20 10.50 -2.77
C PRO A 72 -6.97 9.23 -3.59
N VAL A 73 -8.05 8.57 -4.00
CA VAL A 73 -7.97 7.34 -4.81
C VAL A 73 -7.28 7.56 -6.16
N SER A 74 -7.25 8.79 -6.65
CA SER A 74 -6.52 9.16 -7.88
C SER A 74 -5.01 8.95 -7.80
N CYS A 75 -4.43 8.89 -6.59
CA CYS A 75 -3.00 8.63 -6.43
C CYS A 75 -2.60 7.17 -6.67
N ILE A 76 -3.59 6.24 -6.73
CA ILE A 76 -3.30 4.81 -6.89
C ILE A 76 -2.57 4.54 -8.20
N ASN A 77 -1.55 3.69 -8.07
CA ASN A 77 -0.80 3.15 -9.18
C ASN A 77 -0.66 1.62 -9.03
N SER A 78 -0.27 0.95 -10.08
CA SER A 78 -0.08 -0.50 -10.08
C SER A 78 1.34 -0.91 -9.71
N HIS A 79 1.52 -2.18 -9.42
CA HIS A 79 2.84 -2.80 -9.40
C HIS A 79 3.57 -2.56 -10.73
N LEU A 80 4.85 -2.20 -10.69
CA LEU A 80 5.67 -1.78 -11.82
C LEU A 80 5.16 -0.52 -12.56
N GLY A 81 4.19 0.20 -12.01
CA GLY A 81 3.77 1.49 -12.54
C GLY A 81 4.83 2.57 -12.32
N GLU A 82 4.95 3.50 -13.25
CA GLU A 82 5.88 4.61 -13.13
C GLU A 82 5.44 5.59 -12.04
N ILE A 83 6.37 6.00 -11.20
CA ILE A 83 6.17 7.08 -10.24
C ILE A 83 6.66 8.37 -10.87
N VAL A 84 5.75 9.28 -11.09
CA VAL A 84 6.06 10.59 -11.70
C VAL A 84 6.37 11.60 -10.60
N ARG A 85 7.64 12.00 -10.51
CA ARG A 85 8.04 13.09 -9.63
C ARG A 85 7.65 14.44 -10.28
N PRO A 86 6.75 15.22 -9.66
CA PRO A 86 6.31 16.47 -10.24
C PRO A 86 7.43 17.51 -10.30
N LEU A 87 7.29 18.46 -11.21
CA LEU A 87 8.23 19.55 -11.36
C LEU A 87 8.33 20.36 -10.04
N GLY A 88 9.55 20.69 -9.66
CA GLY A 88 9.84 21.43 -8.43
C GLY A 88 9.99 20.57 -7.18
N CYS A 89 9.64 19.28 -7.21
CA CYS A 89 9.94 18.36 -6.14
C CYS A 89 11.41 17.91 -6.19
N LYS A 90 12.15 18.17 -5.12
CA LYS A 90 13.54 17.72 -4.94
C LYS A 90 13.63 16.47 -4.11
N PHE A 91 12.72 16.30 -3.15
CA PHE A 91 12.72 15.22 -2.18
C PHE A 91 11.44 14.37 -2.27
N LEU A 92 11.47 13.36 -3.14
CA LEU A 92 10.47 12.30 -3.19
C LEU A 92 10.83 11.22 -2.18
N ASN A 93 10.01 11.07 -1.14
CA ASN A 93 10.18 10.06 -0.10
C ASN A 93 9.43 8.78 -0.45
N TYR A 94 9.96 7.63 -0.04
CA TYR A 94 9.34 6.31 -0.13
C TYR A 94 8.98 5.81 1.27
N GLU A 95 7.89 5.06 1.38
CA GLU A 95 7.46 4.42 2.64
C GLU A 95 6.82 3.07 2.29
N GLY A 96 7.61 1.98 2.45
CA GLY A 96 7.12 0.61 2.23
C GLY A 96 6.17 0.20 3.35
N GLU A 97 4.95 -0.18 2.97
CA GLU A 97 3.84 -0.39 3.90
C GLU A 97 3.08 -1.69 3.60
N ILE A 98 2.34 -2.17 4.60
CA ILE A 98 1.32 -3.19 4.42
C ILE A 98 -0.03 -2.48 4.30
N ALA A 99 -0.74 -2.75 3.22
CA ALA A 99 -2.11 -2.30 3.03
C ALA A 99 -3.08 -3.43 3.41
N LEU A 100 -3.97 -3.15 4.34
CA LEU A 100 -5.09 -4.00 4.73
C LEU A 100 -6.31 -3.58 3.93
N VAL A 101 -6.98 -4.54 3.30
CA VAL A 101 -8.18 -4.30 2.48
C VAL A 101 -9.43 -4.73 3.23
N VAL A 102 -10.30 -3.77 3.51
CA VAL A 102 -11.64 -4.02 4.08
C VAL A 102 -12.59 -4.46 2.97
N GLY A 103 -13.17 -5.64 3.09
CA GLY A 103 -14.02 -6.24 2.05
C GLY A 103 -15.53 -6.20 2.34
N LYS A 104 -15.93 -5.69 3.51
CA LYS A 104 -17.34 -5.59 3.92
C LYS A 104 -17.60 -4.23 4.52
N THR A 105 -18.80 -3.70 4.34
CA THR A 105 -19.23 -2.48 5.05
C THR A 105 -19.13 -2.70 6.55
N ALA A 106 -18.43 -1.81 7.25
CA ALA A 106 -18.17 -1.88 8.68
C ALA A 106 -18.56 -0.54 9.35
N LYS A 107 -19.36 -0.62 10.42
CA LYS A 107 -19.71 0.53 11.26
C LYS A 107 -19.93 0.07 12.69
N ASN A 108 -19.22 0.68 13.64
CA ASN A 108 -19.37 0.38 15.07
C ASN A 108 -19.23 -1.12 15.38
N ILE A 109 -18.26 -1.79 14.74
CA ILE A 109 -18.01 -3.23 14.93
C ILE A 109 -17.23 -3.47 16.23
N ASP A 110 -17.48 -4.61 16.85
CA ASP A 110 -16.68 -5.07 17.98
C ASP A 110 -15.24 -5.34 17.51
N PHE A 111 -14.26 -4.89 18.28
CA PHE A 111 -12.84 -5.14 18.06
C PHE A 111 -12.52 -6.61 17.78
N LYS A 112 -13.15 -7.54 18.55
CA LYS A 112 -12.96 -8.99 18.40
C LYS A 112 -13.43 -9.54 17.06
N LYS A 113 -14.33 -8.81 16.37
CA LYS A 113 -14.88 -9.18 15.07
C LYS A 113 -14.21 -8.45 13.90
N ALA A 114 -13.28 -7.53 14.15
CA ALA A 114 -12.64 -6.73 13.11
C ALA A 114 -12.02 -7.59 12.00
N GLY A 115 -11.40 -8.72 12.34
CA GLY A 115 -10.81 -9.64 11.39
C GLY A 115 -11.79 -10.22 10.36
N GLU A 116 -13.09 -10.32 10.67
CA GLU A 116 -14.11 -10.84 9.76
C GLU A 116 -14.42 -9.88 8.58
N TYR A 117 -13.99 -8.63 8.69
CA TYR A 117 -14.20 -7.59 7.70
C TYR A 117 -13.01 -7.42 6.78
N ILE A 118 -11.88 -8.05 7.07
CA ILE A 118 -10.67 -8.00 6.25
C ILE A 118 -10.82 -8.96 5.07
N LEU A 119 -10.68 -8.44 3.86
CA LEU A 119 -10.64 -9.24 2.63
C LEU A 119 -9.25 -9.86 2.43
N GLY A 120 -8.21 -9.11 2.73
CA GLY A 120 -6.83 -9.54 2.56
C GLY A 120 -5.85 -8.38 2.69
N TYR A 121 -4.62 -8.64 2.28
CA TYR A 121 -3.48 -7.75 2.42
C TYR A 121 -2.74 -7.60 1.10
N THR A 122 -2.12 -6.45 0.92
CA THR A 122 -1.19 -6.21 -0.21
C THR A 122 -0.04 -5.32 0.26
N ILE A 123 0.96 -5.15 -0.57
CA ILE A 123 2.04 -4.18 -0.33
C ILE A 123 1.65 -2.84 -0.94
N ALA A 124 1.97 -1.77 -0.22
CA ALA A 124 1.87 -0.40 -0.69
C ALA A 124 3.21 0.30 -0.57
N ASN A 125 3.41 1.35 -1.35
CA ASN A 125 4.47 2.31 -1.10
C ASN A 125 3.83 3.70 -1.01
N ASP A 126 3.82 4.26 0.20
CA ASP A 126 3.21 5.56 0.48
C ASP A 126 4.18 6.69 0.13
N PHE A 127 4.41 6.90 -1.18
CA PHE A 127 5.26 7.99 -1.64
C PHE A 127 4.77 9.35 -1.17
N GLY A 128 5.73 10.24 -0.90
CA GLY A 128 5.44 11.58 -0.42
C GLY A 128 6.37 12.65 -0.99
N LEU A 129 5.81 13.82 -1.26
CA LEU A 129 6.52 15.02 -1.73
C LEU A 129 6.93 15.85 -0.52
N HIS A 130 8.00 15.47 0.16
CA HIS A 130 8.37 16.06 1.46
C HIS A 130 8.76 17.55 1.39
N ASP A 131 9.17 18.05 0.22
CA ASP A 131 9.41 19.49 0.01
C ASP A 131 8.17 20.35 0.25
N PHE A 132 6.98 19.77 0.15
CA PHE A 132 5.72 20.51 0.24
C PHE A 132 5.01 20.37 1.59
N ARG A 133 5.63 19.72 2.57
CA ARG A 133 5.02 19.51 3.91
C ARG A 133 4.55 20.79 4.57
N ASP A 134 5.44 21.79 4.59
CA ASP A 134 5.15 23.05 5.29
C ASP A 134 4.10 23.89 4.57
N THR A 135 4.02 23.77 3.24
CA THR A 135 3.06 24.50 2.41
C THR A 135 1.71 23.80 2.27
N ASP A 136 1.61 22.53 2.66
CA ASP A 136 0.37 21.75 2.66
C ASP A 136 -0.44 21.93 3.96
N GLU A 137 0.07 22.71 4.91
CA GLU A 137 -0.56 23.09 6.17
C GLU A 137 -1.25 21.91 6.90
N ASN A 138 -0.57 20.76 6.94
CA ASN A 138 -1.04 19.51 7.53
C ASN A 138 -2.19 18.81 6.79
N SER A 139 -2.64 19.31 5.65
CA SER A 139 -3.69 18.64 4.86
C SER A 139 -3.24 17.30 4.30
N MET A 140 -1.94 17.15 4.04
CA MET A 140 -1.28 16.00 3.44
C MET A 140 -1.74 15.67 2.00
N VAL A 141 -2.68 16.41 1.44
CA VAL A 141 -3.24 16.11 0.12
C VAL A 141 -2.20 16.28 -0.98
N ARG A 142 -1.46 17.38 -1.00
CA ARG A 142 -0.38 17.61 -1.97
C ARG A 142 0.80 16.68 -1.71
N VAL A 143 1.17 16.51 -0.43
CA VAL A 143 2.32 15.70 -0.03
C VAL A 143 2.11 14.23 -0.38
N LYS A 144 0.93 13.68 -0.12
CA LYS A 144 0.64 12.24 -0.22
C LYS A 144 -0.33 11.86 -1.34
N GLY A 145 -1.04 12.81 -1.92
CA GLY A 145 -2.17 12.57 -2.83
C GLY A 145 -1.92 12.86 -4.30
N THR A 146 -0.71 13.28 -4.69
CA THR A 146 -0.38 13.50 -6.09
C THR A 146 -0.47 12.20 -6.89
N ASP A 147 -0.90 12.29 -8.14
CA ASP A 147 -1.06 11.15 -9.05
C ASP A 147 0.19 10.25 -9.06
N THR A 148 -0.03 8.95 -9.19
CA THR A 148 0.99 7.88 -9.21
C THR A 148 1.66 7.56 -7.87
N LEU A 149 1.50 8.37 -6.82
CA LEU A 149 2.25 8.23 -5.56
C LEU A 149 1.69 7.17 -4.59
N GLY A 150 0.77 6.33 -5.02
CA GLY A 150 0.18 5.25 -4.21
C GLY A 150 0.23 3.89 -4.92
N PRO A 151 1.40 3.37 -5.35
CA PRO A 151 1.45 2.05 -5.95
C PRO A 151 1.11 0.97 -4.93
N ILE A 152 0.25 0.04 -5.35
CA ILE A 152 -0.16 -1.14 -4.57
C ILE A 152 -0.07 -2.41 -5.42
N GLY A 153 0.17 -3.53 -4.76
CA GLY A 153 0.22 -4.83 -5.44
C GLY A 153 1.51 -5.60 -5.19
N PRO A 154 1.80 -6.62 -6.02
CA PRO A 154 1.07 -7.04 -7.22
C PRO A 154 -0.26 -7.75 -6.96
N ASP A 155 -0.40 -8.43 -5.83
CA ASP A 155 -1.50 -9.31 -5.50
C ASP A 155 -2.23 -8.86 -4.22
N LEU A 156 -3.51 -9.15 -4.14
CA LEU A 156 -4.23 -9.24 -2.87
C LEU A 156 -4.06 -10.66 -2.33
N VAL A 157 -3.51 -10.79 -1.14
CA VAL A 157 -3.28 -12.06 -0.45
C VAL A 157 -4.35 -12.24 0.62
N MET A 158 -5.16 -13.27 0.48
CA MET A 158 -6.19 -13.62 1.44
C MET A 158 -5.66 -14.60 2.49
N ASP A 159 -6.28 -14.65 3.67
CA ASP A 159 -5.95 -15.60 4.74
C ASP A 159 -4.46 -15.55 5.16
N TRP A 160 -3.83 -14.38 5.11
CA TRP A 160 -2.44 -14.19 5.49
C TRP A 160 -2.34 -13.81 6.98
N ASP A 161 -1.46 -14.48 7.70
CA ASP A 161 -1.09 -14.07 9.05
C ASP A 161 -0.01 -13.00 9.00
N TYR A 162 -0.38 -11.76 9.28
CA TYR A 162 0.51 -10.60 9.24
C TYR A 162 1.48 -10.53 10.44
N ARG A 163 1.28 -11.31 11.49
CA ARG A 163 2.09 -11.25 12.71
C ARG A 163 3.52 -11.71 12.47
N ASN A 164 4.47 -10.99 13.04
CA ASN A 164 5.91 -11.28 12.97
C ASN A 164 6.43 -11.43 11.53
N LYS A 165 6.08 -10.51 10.65
CA LYS A 165 6.57 -10.48 9.26
C LYS A 165 7.55 -9.34 9.06
N SER A 166 8.67 -9.64 8.38
CA SER A 166 9.62 -8.62 7.94
C SER A 166 9.05 -7.85 6.76
N ILE A 167 9.26 -6.54 6.75
CA ILE A 167 9.02 -5.65 5.61
C ILE A 167 10.31 -4.92 5.27
N LYS A 168 10.65 -4.85 3.98
CA LYS A 168 11.88 -4.20 3.49
C LYS A 168 11.57 -3.37 2.26
N THR A 169 12.18 -2.19 2.20
CA THR A 169 12.19 -1.34 1.00
C THR A 169 13.59 -1.34 0.40
N TYR A 170 13.66 -1.50 -0.91
CA TYR A 170 14.91 -1.50 -1.66
C TYR A 170 14.93 -0.34 -2.66
N VAL A 171 16.08 0.33 -2.77
CA VAL A 171 16.38 1.29 -3.84
C VAL A 171 17.67 0.87 -4.52
N ASN A 172 17.62 0.61 -5.81
CA ASN A 172 18.78 0.14 -6.60
C ASN A 172 19.47 -1.10 -6.00
N GLY A 173 18.68 -2.04 -5.45
CA GLY A 173 19.16 -3.27 -4.82
C GLY A 173 19.66 -3.12 -3.37
N ASN A 174 19.74 -1.91 -2.84
CA ASN A 174 20.14 -1.66 -1.45
C ASN A 174 18.91 -1.56 -0.54
N ILE A 175 18.98 -2.15 0.66
CA ILE A 175 17.93 -1.98 1.68
C ILE A 175 18.04 -0.55 2.21
N VAL A 176 16.93 0.17 2.16
CA VAL A 176 16.79 1.56 2.63
C VAL A 176 15.80 1.70 3.78
N GLN A 177 14.89 0.73 3.94
CA GLN A 177 14.02 0.60 5.10
C GLN A 177 13.86 -0.88 5.46
N GLU A 178 13.85 -1.19 6.74
CA GLU A 178 13.58 -2.51 7.26
C GLU A 178 12.83 -2.40 8.59
N SER A 179 11.77 -3.19 8.74
CA SER A 179 11.03 -3.31 10.00
C SER A 179 10.34 -4.67 10.10
N ASN A 180 9.58 -4.86 11.16
CA ASN A 180 8.76 -6.04 11.41
C ASN A 180 7.36 -5.61 11.87
N THR A 181 6.35 -6.36 11.48
CA THR A 181 4.95 -6.08 11.85
C THR A 181 4.68 -6.11 13.35
N ASN A 182 5.52 -6.77 14.14
CA ASN A 182 5.42 -6.69 15.61
C ASN A 182 5.84 -5.31 16.17
N ASN A 183 6.37 -4.44 15.33
CA ASN A 183 6.79 -3.09 15.72
C ASN A 183 5.68 -2.04 15.51
N MET A 184 4.54 -2.48 15.00
CA MET A 184 3.33 -1.65 14.84
C MET A 184 2.60 -1.45 16.16
#